data_595605168cb6a2901c0bef294532472e
#
_entry.id   595605168cb6a2901c0bef294532472e
#
_cell.length_a   1.000
_cell.length_b   1.000
_cell.length_c   1.000
_cell.angle_alpha   90.00
_cell.angle_beta   90.00
_cell.angle_gamma   90.00
#
_symmetry.space_group_name_H-M   'P 1'
#
loop_
_entity.id
_entity.type
_entity.pdbx_description
1 polymer ?
#
loop_
_entity_poly.entity_id
_entity_poly.type
_entity_poly.pdbx_seq_one_letter_code
_entity_poly.pdbx_strand_id
1 'polypeptide(L)'
;MFPDEEHLDDVVKKVYDRIEQAEIWIPYEEVRHHYKKKRSDLKRRVRRELNVVEEKYKEKACFMNLCMIQDEQGNVLALDKMNDSYTVTTFPGGHVEPGETFREAVIREVREETGLVIQNPELCGIYHWNKAHTHNMIFLYQTKDFSGELQSSDEGPEYWISMEEFMKKDLAKGMKEVMEIMMNPNLQECYM
;
A
#
# COMPACT_ATOMS: atom_id res chain seq x y z
N MET A 1 -11.13 11.62 23.78
CA MET A 1 -10.63 12.95 23.35
C MET A 1 -10.04 13.63 24.58
N PHE A 2 -8.81 14.09 24.53
CA PHE A 2 -8.23 14.86 25.63
C PHE A 2 -8.70 16.31 25.50
N PRO A 3 -9.09 16.99 26.60
CA PRO A 3 -9.48 18.40 26.54
C PRO A 3 -8.32 19.23 25.96
N ASP A 4 -8.65 20.22 25.15
CA ASP A 4 -7.69 21.21 24.67
C ASP A 4 -7.16 22.09 25.81
N GLU A 5 -6.35 23.11 25.53
CA GLU A 5 -5.79 23.98 26.57
C GLU A 5 -6.85 24.83 27.26
N GLU A 6 -7.95 25.20 26.58
CA GLU A 6 -9.04 25.97 27.16
C GLU A 6 -9.79 25.19 28.25
N HIS A 7 -9.89 23.86 28.14
CA HIS A 7 -10.56 23.00 29.12
C HIS A 7 -9.63 22.43 30.19
N LEU A 8 -8.34 22.78 30.14
CA LEU A 8 -7.35 22.25 31.08
C LEU A 8 -7.63 22.71 32.50
N ASP A 9 -7.89 24.00 32.67
CA ASP A 9 -8.10 24.61 33.99
C ASP A 9 -9.41 24.15 34.64
N ASP A 10 -10.45 23.82 33.82
CA ASP A 10 -11.69 23.23 34.33
C ASP A 10 -11.48 21.83 34.88
N VAL A 11 -10.64 21.01 34.21
CA VAL A 11 -10.31 19.65 34.69
C VAL A 11 -9.48 19.73 35.97
N VAL A 12 -8.47 20.60 36.00
CA VAL A 12 -7.63 20.78 37.18
C VAL A 12 -8.46 21.28 38.35
N LYS A 13 -9.41 22.23 38.13
CA LYS A 13 -10.31 22.71 39.15
C LYS A 13 -11.17 21.60 39.74
N LYS A 14 -11.78 20.77 38.92
CA LYS A 14 -12.56 19.59 39.38
C LYS A 14 -11.75 18.63 40.23
N VAL A 15 -10.47 18.43 39.89
CA VAL A 15 -9.56 17.57 40.67
C VAL A 15 -9.22 18.26 41.99
N TYR A 16 -8.97 19.56 41.95
CA TYR A 16 -8.65 20.37 43.14
C TYR A 16 -9.81 20.40 44.15
N ASP A 17 -11.04 20.61 43.68
CA ASP A 17 -12.25 20.57 44.51
C ASP A 17 -12.40 19.23 45.27
N ARG A 18 -12.01 18.11 44.64
CA ARG A 18 -12.01 16.78 45.30
C ARG A 18 -10.90 16.64 46.33
N ILE A 19 -9.74 17.23 46.09
CA ILE A 19 -8.59 17.24 47.00
C ILE A 19 -8.97 18.06 48.26
N GLU A 20 -9.62 19.20 48.09
CA GLU A 20 -10.13 20.03 49.20
C GLU A 20 -11.21 19.29 50.02
N GLN A 21 -12.16 18.62 49.33
CA GLN A 21 -13.19 17.81 50.01
C GLN A 21 -12.61 16.65 50.80
N ALA A 22 -11.44 16.17 50.42
CA ALA A 22 -10.71 15.09 51.14
C ALA A 22 -9.82 15.65 52.26
N GLU A 23 -9.89 16.95 52.56
CA GLU A 23 -9.06 17.65 53.57
C GLU A 23 -7.53 17.49 53.34
N ILE A 24 -7.12 17.33 52.08
CA ILE A 24 -5.72 17.23 51.68
C ILE A 24 -5.24 18.61 51.27
N TRP A 25 -4.27 19.15 52.00
CA TRP A 25 -3.74 20.48 51.70
C TRP A 25 -2.61 20.42 50.67
N ILE A 26 -2.91 20.76 49.38
CA ILE A 26 -1.94 20.92 48.27
C ILE A 26 -2.27 22.24 47.56
N PRO A 27 -1.30 23.11 47.31
CA PRO A 27 -1.54 24.33 46.55
C PRO A 27 -2.07 24.04 45.14
N TYR A 28 -3.05 24.85 44.68
CA TYR A 28 -3.65 24.71 43.33
C TYR A 28 -2.61 24.67 42.21
N GLU A 29 -1.61 25.55 42.26
CA GLU A 29 -0.54 25.60 41.26
C GLU A 29 0.31 24.32 41.22
N GLU A 30 0.48 23.66 42.34
CA GLU A 30 1.19 22.40 42.41
C GLU A 30 0.38 21.28 41.76
N VAL A 31 -0.92 21.20 41.98
CA VAL A 31 -1.84 20.27 41.32
C VAL A 31 -1.83 20.53 39.82
N ARG A 32 -1.92 21.78 39.38
CA ARG A 32 -1.88 22.22 37.99
C ARG A 32 -0.56 21.87 37.32
N HIS A 33 0.57 22.10 37.96
CA HIS A 33 1.91 21.72 37.44
C HIS A 33 2.04 20.22 37.30
N HIS A 34 1.66 19.47 38.31
CA HIS A 34 1.74 17.99 38.28
C HIS A 34 0.84 17.41 37.19
N TYR A 35 -0.38 17.92 37.01
CA TYR A 35 -1.28 17.49 35.96
C TYR A 35 -0.70 17.77 34.57
N LYS A 36 -0.14 18.98 34.33
CA LYS A 36 0.53 19.32 33.06
C LYS A 36 1.67 18.34 32.74
N LYS A 37 2.50 18.04 33.73
CA LYS A 37 3.62 17.09 33.56
C LYS A 37 3.14 15.66 33.24
N LYS A 38 2.13 15.18 33.95
CA LYS A 38 1.56 13.85 33.74
C LYS A 38 0.75 13.71 32.45
N ARG A 39 0.13 14.80 31.98
CA ARG A 39 -0.68 14.80 30.75
C ARG A 39 0.11 14.35 29.52
N SER A 40 1.35 14.80 29.37
CA SER A 40 2.20 14.39 28.26
C SER A 40 2.51 12.90 28.27
N ASP A 41 2.81 12.35 29.43
CA ASP A 41 3.08 10.93 29.60
C ASP A 41 1.82 10.09 29.35
N LEU A 42 0.65 10.57 29.82
CA LEU A 42 -0.62 9.89 29.62
C LEU A 42 -1.01 9.88 28.13
N LYS A 43 -0.88 11.04 27.44
CA LYS A 43 -1.09 11.12 26.00
C LYS A 43 -0.21 10.15 25.22
N ARG A 44 1.07 10.04 25.60
CA ARG A 44 2.02 9.13 24.97
C ARG A 44 1.62 7.66 25.20
N ARG A 45 1.18 7.28 26.40
CA ARG A 45 0.71 5.93 26.73
C ARG A 45 -0.56 5.58 25.95
N VAL A 46 -1.57 6.47 25.96
CA VAL A 46 -2.82 6.25 25.21
C VAL A 46 -2.55 6.10 23.71
N ARG A 47 -1.66 6.92 23.13
CA ARG A 47 -1.26 6.74 21.73
C ARG A 47 -0.64 5.38 21.43
N ARG A 48 0.20 4.87 22.36
CA ARG A 48 0.79 3.52 22.23
C ARG A 48 -0.27 2.42 22.34
N GLU A 49 -1.17 2.53 23.32
CA GLU A 49 -2.23 1.55 23.55
C GLU A 49 -3.28 1.52 22.44
N LEU A 50 -3.56 2.66 21.80
CA LEU A 50 -4.51 2.77 20.69
C LEU A 50 -3.86 2.57 19.32
N ASN A 51 -2.56 2.25 19.23
CA ASN A 51 -1.81 2.16 17.97
C ASN A 51 -2.00 3.36 17.04
N VAL A 52 -2.19 4.57 17.60
CA VAL A 52 -2.35 5.79 16.80
C VAL A 52 -1.02 6.18 16.20
N VAL A 53 -0.85 5.94 14.92
CA VAL A 53 0.29 6.44 14.15
C VAL A 53 0.21 7.97 14.07
N GLU A 54 1.33 8.66 14.39
CA GLU A 54 1.38 10.11 14.26
C GLU A 54 1.15 10.53 12.79
N GLU A 55 0.41 11.64 12.58
CA GLU A 55 0.06 12.13 11.24
C GLU A 55 1.27 12.30 10.30
N LYS A 56 2.45 12.65 10.86
CA LYS A 56 3.69 12.79 10.09
C LYS A 56 4.19 11.51 9.43
N TYR A 57 3.68 10.33 9.86
CA TYR A 57 4.01 9.03 9.27
C TYR A 57 2.90 8.48 8.39
N LYS A 58 1.80 9.24 8.23
CA LYS A 58 0.70 8.86 7.33
C LYS A 58 0.88 9.55 6.00
N GLU A 59 0.75 8.79 4.94
CA GLU A 59 0.72 9.31 3.58
C GLU A 59 -0.44 8.68 2.82
N LYS A 60 -0.87 9.35 1.75
CA LYS A 60 -1.80 8.74 0.80
C LYS A 60 -1.04 7.73 -0.04
N ALA A 61 -1.57 6.54 -0.16
CA ALA A 61 -0.99 5.49 -0.99
C ALA A 61 -2.02 4.95 -1.99
N CYS A 62 -1.53 4.56 -3.16
CA CYS A 62 -2.26 3.82 -4.18
C CYS A 62 -1.52 2.51 -4.40
N PHE A 63 -2.20 1.39 -4.17
CA PHE A 63 -1.62 0.06 -4.29
C PHE A 63 -2.09 -0.59 -5.59
N MET A 64 -1.13 -1.15 -6.30
CA MET A 64 -1.34 -1.83 -7.58
C MET A 64 -0.55 -3.13 -7.58
N ASN A 65 -0.83 -3.98 -8.54
CA ASN A 65 -0.07 -5.19 -8.79
C ASN A 65 0.18 -5.38 -10.28
N LEU A 66 1.21 -6.15 -10.62
CA LEU A 66 1.47 -6.71 -11.94
C LEU A 66 1.90 -8.16 -11.77
N CYS A 67 1.52 -9.03 -12.70
CA CYS A 67 1.87 -10.43 -12.67
C CYS A 67 2.53 -10.88 -13.99
N MET A 68 3.78 -11.28 -13.93
CA MET A 68 4.42 -12.00 -15.02
C MET A 68 4.01 -13.47 -14.97
N ILE A 69 3.17 -13.88 -15.90
CA ILE A 69 2.76 -15.27 -16.06
C ILE A 69 3.61 -15.88 -17.17
N GLN A 70 4.23 -17.02 -16.90
CA GLN A 70 5.11 -17.70 -17.86
C GLN A 70 4.58 -19.09 -18.17
N ASP A 71 4.51 -19.44 -19.47
CA ASP A 71 4.11 -20.75 -19.93
C ASP A 71 5.29 -21.78 -19.86
N GLU A 72 5.02 -23.04 -20.20
CA GLU A 72 6.00 -24.12 -20.22
C GLU A 72 7.11 -23.90 -21.27
N GLN A 73 6.85 -23.11 -22.30
CA GLN A 73 7.79 -22.77 -23.36
C GLN A 73 8.68 -21.60 -23.01
N GLY A 74 8.41 -20.93 -21.87
CA GLY A 74 9.11 -19.74 -21.41
C GLY A 74 8.59 -18.43 -22.01
N ASN A 75 7.44 -18.44 -22.69
CA ASN A 75 6.77 -17.22 -23.13
C ASN A 75 6.12 -16.54 -21.92
N VAL A 76 5.93 -15.23 -22.02
CA VAL A 76 5.21 -14.43 -21.04
C VAL A 76 3.87 -13.97 -21.60
N LEU A 77 2.89 -13.83 -20.73
CA LEU A 77 1.60 -13.25 -21.10
C LEU A 77 1.72 -11.73 -21.13
N ALA A 78 1.57 -11.16 -22.30
CA ALA A 78 1.57 -9.72 -22.54
C ALA A 78 0.15 -9.20 -22.70
N LEU A 79 -0.09 -7.99 -22.23
CA LEU A 79 -1.30 -7.20 -22.42
C LEU A 79 -0.93 -5.90 -23.17
N ASP A 80 -1.53 -5.69 -24.34
CA ASP A 80 -1.41 -4.42 -25.06
C ASP A 80 -2.53 -3.47 -24.57
N LYS A 81 -2.19 -2.62 -23.60
CA LYS A 81 -3.11 -1.65 -23.02
C LYS A 81 -3.38 -0.53 -24.02
N MET A 82 -4.62 -0.48 -24.48
CA MET A 82 -5.06 0.47 -25.51
C MET A 82 -5.63 1.74 -24.87
N ASN A 83 -5.15 2.88 -25.33
CA ASN A 83 -5.71 4.18 -25.01
C ASN A 83 -6.03 4.90 -26.33
N ASP A 84 -6.91 5.91 -26.34
CA ASP A 84 -7.31 6.69 -27.53
C ASP A 84 -6.13 7.22 -28.37
N SER A 85 -4.95 7.37 -27.76
CA SER A 85 -3.80 8.02 -28.36
C SER A 85 -2.57 7.11 -28.55
N TYR A 86 -2.47 5.99 -27.85
CA TYR A 86 -1.30 5.10 -27.89
C TYR A 86 -1.62 3.71 -27.36
N THR A 87 -0.81 2.73 -27.76
CA THR A 87 -0.82 1.39 -27.23
C THR A 87 0.51 1.13 -26.55
N VAL A 88 0.50 0.57 -25.35
CA VAL A 88 1.70 0.16 -24.61
C VAL A 88 1.55 -1.26 -24.11
N THR A 89 2.65 -1.99 -24.14
CA THR A 89 2.67 -3.40 -23.68
C THR A 89 3.07 -3.45 -22.19
N THR A 90 2.34 -4.23 -21.43
CA THR A 90 2.55 -4.49 -20.00
C THR A 90 2.24 -5.94 -19.65
N PHE A 91 2.37 -6.30 -18.40
CA PHE A 91 1.79 -7.51 -17.81
C PHE A 91 0.38 -7.25 -17.29
N PRO A 92 -0.48 -8.27 -17.16
CA PRO A 92 -1.76 -8.14 -16.50
C PRO A 92 -1.63 -7.72 -15.04
N GLY A 93 -2.59 -6.96 -14.56
CA GLY A 93 -2.67 -6.46 -13.19
C GLY A 93 -3.33 -5.09 -13.09
N GLY A 94 -3.69 -4.71 -11.87
CA GLY A 94 -4.45 -3.49 -11.62
C GLY A 94 -4.40 -3.02 -10.18
N HIS A 95 -5.45 -2.38 -9.72
CA HIS A 95 -5.52 -1.78 -8.39
C HIS A 95 -5.93 -2.79 -7.31
N VAL A 96 -5.39 -2.58 -6.12
CA VAL A 96 -5.81 -3.32 -4.92
C VAL A 96 -7.05 -2.65 -4.35
N GLU A 97 -8.12 -3.40 -4.18
CA GLU A 97 -9.37 -2.91 -3.61
C GLU A 97 -9.35 -2.88 -2.07
N PRO A 98 -10.12 -1.98 -1.44
CA PRO A 98 -10.21 -1.96 0.01
C PRO A 98 -10.74 -3.28 0.59
N GLY A 99 -9.98 -3.89 1.49
CA GLY A 99 -10.38 -5.08 2.22
C GLY A 99 -9.86 -6.40 1.64
N GLU A 100 -9.22 -6.38 0.47
CA GLU A 100 -8.53 -7.55 -0.05
C GLU A 100 -7.02 -7.53 0.29
N THR A 101 -6.41 -8.68 0.30
CA THR A 101 -4.95 -8.80 0.39
C THR A 101 -4.31 -8.53 -0.98
N PHE A 102 -3.04 -8.15 -1.02
CA PHE A 102 -2.31 -7.95 -2.28
C PHE A 102 -2.28 -9.20 -3.15
N ARG A 103 -2.28 -10.39 -2.53
CA ARG A 103 -2.34 -11.67 -3.24
C ARG A 103 -3.72 -11.95 -3.84
N GLU A 104 -4.79 -11.65 -3.11
CA GLU A 104 -6.16 -11.77 -3.64
C GLU A 104 -6.37 -10.81 -4.80
N ALA A 105 -5.89 -9.57 -4.67
CA ALA A 105 -5.95 -8.57 -5.73
C ALA A 105 -5.31 -9.06 -7.05
N VAL A 106 -4.08 -9.56 -7.00
CA VAL A 106 -3.40 -10.02 -8.22
C VAL A 106 -4.09 -11.23 -8.86
N ILE A 107 -4.65 -12.15 -8.06
CA ILE A 107 -5.39 -13.30 -8.58
C ILE A 107 -6.71 -12.84 -9.24
N ARG A 108 -7.41 -11.89 -8.64
CA ARG A 108 -8.64 -11.30 -9.19
C ARG A 108 -8.37 -10.56 -10.49
N GLU A 109 -7.40 -9.64 -10.51
CA GLU A 109 -7.06 -8.83 -11.69
C GLU A 109 -6.65 -9.71 -12.88
N VAL A 110 -5.74 -10.68 -12.67
CA VAL A 110 -5.36 -11.61 -13.72
C VAL A 110 -6.58 -12.35 -14.27
N ARG A 111 -7.49 -12.81 -13.41
CA ARG A 111 -8.70 -13.50 -13.85
C ARG A 111 -9.65 -12.60 -14.63
N GLU A 112 -9.83 -11.36 -14.20
CA GLU A 112 -10.73 -10.39 -14.85
C GLU A 112 -10.19 -9.96 -16.21
N GLU A 113 -8.88 -9.69 -16.32
CA GLU A 113 -8.27 -9.26 -17.56
C GLU A 113 -8.06 -10.40 -18.55
N THR A 114 -7.65 -11.58 -18.09
CA THR A 114 -7.14 -12.65 -18.99
C THR A 114 -7.99 -13.93 -19.03
N GLY A 115 -8.95 -14.09 -18.11
CA GLY A 115 -9.69 -15.34 -17.92
C GLY A 115 -8.89 -16.46 -17.24
N LEU A 116 -7.58 -16.28 -17.02
CA LEU A 116 -6.73 -17.29 -16.37
C LEU A 116 -6.90 -17.24 -14.85
N VAL A 117 -6.83 -18.39 -14.21
CA VAL A 117 -6.76 -18.53 -12.76
C VAL A 117 -5.33 -18.90 -12.37
N ILE A 118 -4.61 -17.94 -11.80
CA ILE A 118 -3.24 -18.18 -11.33
C ILE A 118 -3.24 -18.79 -9.93
N GLN A 119 -2.23 -19.62 -9.66
CA GLN A 119 -1.98 -20.23 -8.37
C GLN A 119 -0.59 -19.82 -7.88
N ASN A 120 -0.44 -19.77 -6.56
CA ASN A 120 0.85 -19.53 -5.91
C ASN A 120 1.69 -18.38 -6.51
N PRO A 121 1.12 -17.18 -6.79
CA PRO A 121 1.93 -16.07 -7.27
C PRO A 121 3.00 -15.70 -6.22
N GLU A 122 4.25 -15.63 -6.65
CA GLU A 122 5.41 -15.28 -5.84
C GLU A 122 5.69 -13.78 -5.96
N LEU A 123 5.85 -13.09 -4.83
CA LEU A 123 6.23 -11.68 -4.81
C LEU A 123 7.71 -11.54 -5.15
N CYS A 124 8.03 -10.84 -6.24
CA CYS A 124 9.40 -10.58 -6.68
C CYS A 124 9.98 -9.30 -6.08
N GLY A 125 9.14 -8.28 -5.89
CA GLY A 125 9.57 -6.99 -5.37
C GLY A 125 8.52 -5.90 -5.55
N ILE A 126 8.96 -4.66 -5.36
CA ILE A 126 8.09 -3.47 -5.37
C ILE A 126 8.71 -2.40 -6.26
N TYR A 127 7.92 -1.87 -7.18
CA TYR A 127 8.24 -0.66 -7.94
C TYR A 127 7.35 0.49 -7.46
N HIS A 128 7.92 1.65 -7.10
CA HIS A 128 7.13 2.71 -6.53
C HIS A 128 7.64 4.11 -6.84
N TRP A 129 6.74 5.10 -6.79
CA TRP A 129 7.04 6.52 -7.02
C TRP A 129 6.04 7.43 -6.32
N ASN A 130 6.44 8.69 -6.12
CA ASN A 130 5.52 9.72 -5.63
C ASN A 130 4.98 10.57 -6.79
N LYS A 131 3.67 10.79 -6.81
CA LYS A 131 3.01 11.69 -7.74
C LYS A 131 1.82 12.38 -7.07
N ALA A 132 1.77 13.71 -7.15
CA ALA A 132 0.67 14.52 -6.60
C ALA A 132 0.33 14.19 -5.13
N HIS A 133 1.34 14.08 -4.27
CA HIS A 133 1.20 13.72 -2.85
C HIS A 133 0.59 12.33 -2.59
N THR A 134 0.70 11.43 -3.56
CA THR A 134 0.28 10.04 -3.42
C THR A 134 1.48 9.14 -3.69
N HIS A 135 1.77 8.22 -2.78
CA HIS A 135 2.75 7.18 -2.96
C HIS A 135 2.12 6.04 -3.76
N ASN A 136 2.56 5.85 -4.98
CA ASN A 136 2.10 4.78 -5.86
C ASN A 136 3.03 3.60 -5.73
N MET A 137 2.49 2.41 -5.50
CA MET A 137 3.27 1.19 -5.26
C MET A 137 2.70 0.06 -6.11
N ILE A 138 3.55 -0.57 -6.91
CA ILE A 138 3.22 -1.77 -7.68
C ILE A 138 3.92 -2.96 -7.03
N PHE A 139 3.15 -3.93 -6.56
CA PHE A 139 3.62 -5.22 -6.08
C PHE A 139 3.80 -6.14 -7.29
N LEU A 140 5.00 -6.63 -7.49
CA LEU A 140 5.41 -7.39 -8.67
C LEU A 140 5.37 -8.88 -8.36
N TYR A 141 4.51 -9.61 -9.06
CA TYR A 141 4.33 -11.05 -8.89
C TYR A 141 4.76 -11.82 -10.12
N GLN A 142 5.16 -13.06 -9.91
CA GLN A 142 5.39 -14.03 -10.99
C GLN A 142 4.75 -15.37 -10.67
N THR A 143 4.36 -16.10 -11.70
CA THR A 143 3.89 -17.48 -11.57
C THR A 143 4.04 -18.25 -12.89
N LYS A 144 4.16 -19.57 -12.77
CA LYS A 144 4.04 -20.56 -13.89
C LYS A 144 2.84 -21.47 -13.68
N ASP A 145 2.16 -21.30 -12.56
CA ASP A 145 1.05 -22.17 -12.15
C ASP A 145 -0.27 -21.43 -12.44
N PHE A 146 -0.89 -21.81 -13.54
CA PHE A 146 -2.15 -21.23 -13.98
C PHE A 146 -3.02 -22.27 -14.68
N SER A 147 -4.32 -21.98 -14.79
CA SER A 147 -5.31 -22.80 -15.49
C SER A 147 -6.35 -21.91 -16.16
N GLY A 148 -7.18 -22.50 -17.00
CA GLY A 148 -8.20 -21.80 -17.77
C GLY A 148 -7.76 -21.54 -19.21
N GLU A 149 -8.58 -20.82 -19.95
CA GLU A 149 -8.33 -20.42 -21.33
C GLU A 149 -8.22 -18.89 -21.40
N LEU A 150 -7.28 -18.41 -22.21
CA LEU A 150 -7.09 -16.99 -22.43
C LEU A 150 -8.34 -16.39 -23.08
N GLN A 151 -8.89 -15.35 -22.46
CA GLN A 151 -10.06 -14.62 -22.92
C GLN A 151 -9.70 -13.15 -23.02
N SER A 152 -10.00 -12.55 -24.15
CA SER A 152 -9.78 -11.09 -24.31
C SER A 152 -10.69 -10.30 -23.39
N SER A 153 -10.14 -9.26 -22.78
CA SER A 153 -10.86 -8.27 -21.99
C SER A 153 -11.07 -6.96 -22.73
N ASP A 154 -11.82 -6.05 -22.14
CA ASP A 154 -12.03 -4.69 -22.69
C ASP A 154 -10.77 -3.80 -22.58
N GLU A 155 -9.73 -4.25 -21.83
CA GLU A 155 -8.50 -3.48 -21.63
C GLU A 155 -7.55 -3.53 -22.84
N GLY A 156 -7.65 -4.58 -23.65
CA GLY A 156 -6.88 -4.79 -24.86
C GLY A 156 -6.58 -6.25 -25.15
N PRO A 157 -5.86 -6.58 -26.22
CA PRO A 157 -5.50 -7.94 -26.57
C PRO A 157 -4.39 -8.48 -25.66
N GLU A 158 -4.60 -9.70 -25.17
CA GLU A 158 -3.62 -10.51 -24.44
C GLU A 158 -3.09 -11.61 -25.34
N TYR A 159 -1.80 -11.88 -25.25
CA TYR A 159 -1.15 -12.90 -26.05
C TYR A 159 0.15 -13.37 -25.42
N TRP A 160 0.51 -14.63 -25.74
CA TRP A 160 1.79 -15.20 -25.38
C TRP A 160 2.89 -14.72 -26.31
N ILE A 161 4.03 -14.31 -25.76
CA ILE A 161 5.16 -13.77 -26.51
C ILE A 161 6.47 -14.15 -25.83
N SER A 162 7.52 -14.36 -26.61
CA SER A 162 8.83 -14.59 -26.03
C SER A 162 9.32 -13.35 -25.24
N MET A 163 10.10 -13.57 -24.18
CA MET A 163 10.66 -12.46 -23.41
C MET A 163 11.50 -11.50 -24.28
N GLU A 164 12.22 -12.04 -25.27
CA GLU A 164 13.01 -11.23 -26.20
C GLU A 164 12.14 -10.30 -27.04
N GLU A 165 11.01 -10.80 -27.54
CA GLU A 165 10.05 -9.98 -28.30
C GLU A 165 9.28 -9.02 -27.42
N PHE A 166 8.93 -9.41 -26.18
CA PHE A 166 8.30 -8.53 -25.19
C PHE A 166 9.18 -7.28 -24.95
N MET A 167 10.49 -7.46 -24.75
CA MET A 167 11.42 -6.36 -24.51
C MET A 167 11.63 -5.44 -25.73
N LYS A 168 11.19 -5.83 -26.92
CA LYS A 168 11.23 -4.99 -28.15
C LYS A 168 9.95 -4.19 -28.37
N LYS A 169 8.90 -4.44 -27.59
CA LYS A 169 7.63 -3.74 -27.68
C LYS A 169 7.73 -2.30 -27.15
N ASP A 170 6.72 -1.50 -27.47
CA ASP A 170 6.53 -0.19 -26.81
C ASP A 170 6.00 -0.44 -25.41
N LEU A 171 6.90 -0.50 -24.45
CA LEU A 171 6.60 -0.89 -23.10
C LEU A 171 5.97 0.26 -22.29
N ALA A 172 5.04 -0.07 -21.40
CA ALA A 172 4.49 0.87 -20.45
C ALA A 172 5.61 1.54 -19.63
N LYS A 173 5.38 2.79 -19.24
CA LYS A 173 6.35 3.56 -18.47
C LYS A 173 6.69 2.84 -17.16
N GLY A 174 7.99 2.70 -16.87
CA GLY A 174 8.49 1.99 -15.69
C GLY A 174 8.65 0.48 -15.89
N MET A 175 8.21 -0.07 -17.03
CA MET A 175 8.31 -1.51 -17.27
C MET A 175 9.76 -2.03 -17.36
N LYS A 176 10.71 -1.20 -17.76
CA LYS A 176 12.13 -1.59 -17.77
C LYS A 176 12.65 -1.83 -16.36
N GLU A 177 12.32 -0.96 -15.44
CA GLU A 177 12.67 -1.06 -14.02
C GLU A 177 11.93 -2.25 -13.37
N VAL A 178 10.67 -2.46 -13.73
CA VAL A 178 9.89 -3.65 -13.33
C VAL A 178 10.60 -4.93 -13.76
N MET A 179 11.07 -5.00 -15.02
CA MET A 179 11.80 -6.15 -15.55
C MET A 179 13.14 -6.37 -14.83
N GLU A 180 13.86 -5.30 -14.49
CA GLU A 180 15.10 -5.42 -13.72
C GLU A 180 14.86 -6.06 -12.35
N ILE A 181 13.77 -5.68 -11.66
CA ILE A 181 13.40 -6.31 -10.38
C ILE A 181 13.02 -7.78 -10.58
N MET A 182 12.17 -8.08 -11.55
CA MET A 182 11.67 -9.44 -11.77
C MET A 182 12.76 -10.42 -12.22
N MET A 183 13.76 -9.93 -12.95
CA MET A 183 14.85 -10.76 -13.48
C MET A 183 16.09 -10.85 -12.57
N ASN A 184 16.18 -10.00 -11.56
CA ASN A 184 17.33 -9.96 -10.65
C ASN A 184 16.91 -10.27 -9.20
N PRO A 185 17.15 -11.49 -8.70
CA PRO A 185 16.73 -11.89 -7.35
C PRO A 185 17.41 -11.10 -6.23
N ASN A 186 18.44 -10.32 -6.54
CA ASN A 186 19.13 -9.45 -5.57
C ASN A 186 18.54 -8.02 -5.54
N LEU A 187 17.61 -7.70 -6.44
CA LEU A 187 16.93 -6.40 -6.52
C LEU A 187 15.45 -6.60 -6.17
N GLN A 188 15.01 -6.06 -5.06
CA GLN A 188 13.64 -6.24 -4.57
C GLN A 188 12.83 -4.94 -4.55
N GLU A 189 13.46 -3.82 -4.86
CA GLU A 189 12.82 -2.50 -4.77
C GLU A 189 13.45 -1.54 -5.77
N CYS A 190 12.61 -0.72 -6.41
CA CYS A 190 13.04 0.43 -7.20
C CYS A 190 12.11 1.61 -6.89
N TYR A 191 12.71 2.74 -6.52
CA TYR A 191 12.03 4.02 -6.28
C TYR A 191 12.42 5.05 -7.35
N MET A 192 11.41 5.72 -7.96
CA MET A 192 11.56 6.73 -9.00
C MET A 192 11.18 8.13 -8.55
#